data_a1eb1e51a3d18d2c72e62da369794485
#
_entry.id   a1eb1e51a3d18d2c72e62da369794485
#
_cell.length_a   1.000
_cell.length_b   1.000
_cell.length_c   1.000
_cell.angle_alpha   90.00
_cell.angle_beta   90.00
_cell.angle_gamma   90.00
#
_symmetry.space_group_name_H-M   'P 1'
#
loop_
_entity.id
_entity.type
_entity.pdbx_description
1 polymer ?
#
loop_
_entity_poly.entity_id
_entity_poly.type
_entity_poly.pdbx_seq_one_letter_code
_entity_poly.pdbx_strand_id
1 'polypeptide(L)'
;MSSTGSDVTDIEDVLDEPAHEREPVEERPPARSWRTRADFIAVALIAVVSVVAAVATWAFSDARATTSVTGPSSWDQLPEVAALPPSLAEVWRAKSGATQSPVVVLTQVKETGEEKPSTVVTGDGGKVSGLDPLTGDVRWTYERDLQLCVVSTGWGRAMALYSKGTNCSELTSLDGITGERRAQRNGDAEPGTALLNEGSHLITTGSKFMEVYRRDDLVRSLEYGSLRAIVNPNKQPRSGCTYGSVALTSGKFAMIERCPDDAWDRISVIKPNPDKSDEPKVFASVLTGGRNAQVVAVTEKLVAVAVPNPSRLVVFDAESGTQVSETPIDVPAADFTDPPNHVTRGFTTKTNVFWFTGSKTISLSSETLTPLWTADGTLGAGTTLAGRALIPVKEGLRVYEQGTGAVVGTIRVNRAGHTGPVQLATAGPVVLEQRGETLVALR
;
A
#
# COMPACT_ATOMS: atom_id res chain seq x y z
N MET A 1 39.03 -42.19 70.19
CA MET A 1 39.37 -41.57 71.45
C MET A 1 38.22 -40.67 71.75
N SER A 2 37.47 -41.14 72.62
CA SER A 2 37.04 -40.55 73.94
C SER A 2 36.15 -39.33 73.71
N SER A 3 35.00 -39.38 74.11
CA SER A 3 34.24 -39.79 75.27
C SER A 3 33.50 -38.58 75.86
N THR A 4 32.31 -38.90 76.21
CA THR A 4 31.49 -38.34 77.36
C THR A 4 30.79 -37.02 77.05
N GLY A 5 29.55 -36.85 77.31
CA GLY A 5 28.60 -37.53 78.19
C GLY A 5 27.79 -36.50 78.91
N SER A 6 26.53 -36.84 79.14
CA SER A 6 25.63 -36.29 80.16
C SER A 6 25.13 -34.85 79.91
N ASP A 7 23.95 -34.40 80.26
CA ASP A 7 22.96 -34.98 81.20
C ASP A 7 21.61 -34.27 80.95
N VAL A 8 20.61 -35.00 81.21
CA VAL A 8 19.20 -34.76 81.44
C VAL A 8 18.91 -33.48 82.15
N THR A 9 17.89 -32.75 81.77
CA THR A 9 16.84 -32.29 82.68
C THR A 9 15.53 -32.10 81.92
N ASP A 10 14.61 -32.99 82.26
CA ASP A 10 13.18 -32.84 82.07
C ASP A 10 12.70 -31.51 82.70
N ILE A 11 11.95 -30.72 81.89
CA ILE A 11 10.95 -29.82 82.38
C ILE A 11 9.71 -30.08 81.59
N GLU A 12 8.79 -30.89 82.11
CA GLU A 12 7.37 -30.88 81.74
C GLU A 12 6.79 -29.51 82.06
N ASP A 13 6.55 -28.74 81.06
CA ASP A 13 5.68 -27.58 81.15
C ASP A 13 4.34 -27.94 80.50
N VAL A 14 3.49 -28.51 81.37
CA VAL A 14 2.08 -28.79 81.02
C VAL A 14 1.34 -27.45 81.03
N LEU A 15 1.31 -26.80 79.91
CA LEU A 15 0.34 -25.73 79.70
C LEU A 15 -1.02 -26.36 79.39
N ASP A 16 -1.90 -26.32 80.32
CA ASP A 16 -3.32 -26.58 80.11
C ASP A 16 -3.85 -25.62 79.03
N GLU A 17 -4.04 -26.14 77.81
CA GLU A 17 -4.81 -25.43 76.82
C GLU A 17 -6.28 -25.39 77.25
N PRO A 18 -6.88 -24.19 77.34
CA PRO A 18 -8.31 -24.09 77.59
C PRO A 18 -9.05 -24.77 76.47
N ALA A 19 -10.01 -25.61 76.86
CA ALA A 19 -10.89 -26.31 75.92
C ALA A 19 -11.52 -25.31 74.96
N HIS A 20 -10.99 -25.27 73.70
CA HIS A 20 -11.66 -24.54 72.63
C HIS A 20 -13.06 -25.15 72.44
N GLU A 21 -14.09 -24.39 72.82
CA GLU A 21 -15.45 -24.62 72.41
C GLU A 21 -15.41 -24.79 70.86
N ARG A 22 -15.70 -26.00 70.40
CA ARG A 22 -15.82 -26.26 68.98
C ARG A 22 -16.97 -25.41 68.47
N GLU A 23 -16.62 -24.38 67.69
CA GLU A 23 -17.63 -23.66 66.89
C GLU A 23 -18.50 -24.65 66.16
N PRO A 24 -19.80 -24.47 66.12
CA PRO A 24 -20.68 -25.36 65.39
C PRO A 24 -20.23 -25.39 63.94
N VAL A 25 -19.88 -26.58 63.45
CA VAL A 25 -19.55 -26.80 62.05
C VAL A 25 -20.81 -26.45 61.25
N GLU A 26 -20.74 -25.30 60.58
CA GLU A 26 -21.77 -24.84 59.67
C GLU A 26 -21.97 -25.97 58.64
N GLU A 27 -23.07 -26.70 58.68
CA GLU A 27 -23.41 -27.77 57.74
C GLU A 27 -23.45 -27.12 56.36
N ARG A 28 -22.42 -27.37 55.53
CA ARG A 28 -22.42 -26.95 54.15
C ARG A 28 -23.64 -27.57 53.49
N PRO A 29 -24.48 -26.77 52.82
CA PRO A 29 -25.65 -27.30 52.12
C PRO A 29 -25.19 -28.42 51.15
N PRO A 30 -25.96 -29.51 51.06
CA PRO A 30 -25.59 -30.65 50.26
C PRO A 30 -25.28 -30.20 48.83
N ALA A 31 -24.15 -30.65 48.30
CA ALA A 31 -23.71 -30.31 46.95
C ALA A 31 -24.83 -30.62 45.95
N ARG A 32 -25.28 -29.62 45.21
CA ARG A 32 -26.37 -29.74 44.25
C ARG A 32 -26.03 -30.85 43.21
N SER A 33 -26.89 -31.84 43.12
CA SER A 33 -26.76 -32.86 42.07
C SER A 33 -27.15 -32.29 40.71
N TRP A 34 -26.18 -32.17 39.78
CA TRP A 34 -26.40 -31.72 38.40
C TRP A 34 -26.90 -32.84 37.47
N ARG A 35 -27.61 -33.84 38.00
CA ARG A 35 -28.15 -35.00 37.28
C ARG A 35 -29.68 -35.06 37.26
N THR A 36 -30.31 -33.91 37.42
CA THR A 36 -31.78 -33.86 37.33
C THR A 36 -32.22 -33.75 35.88
N ARG A 37 -33.49 -34.11 35.61
CA ARG A 37 -34.05 -33.92 34.26
C ARG A 37 -33.98 -32.48 33.79
N ALA A 38 -34.11 -31.51 34.69
CA ALA A 38 -33.98 -30.11 34.40
C ALA A 38 -32.57 -29.75 33.95
N ASP A 39 -31.51 -30.32 34.57
CA ASP A 39 -30.13 -30.09 34.18
C ASP A 39 -29.83 -30.65 32.78
N PHE A 40 -30.35 -31.83 32.46
CA PHE A 40 -30.21 -32.39 31.11
C PHE A 40 -30.94 -31.55 30.05
N ILE A 41 -32.13 -31.04 30.36
CA ILE A 41 -32.87 -30.13 29.48
C ILE A 41 -32.07 -28.83 29.29
N ALA A 42 -31.52 -28.27 30.37
CA ALA A 42 -30.69 -27.06 30.29
C ALA A 42 -29.44 -27.29 29.44
N VAL A 43 -28.75 -28.42 29.62
CA VAL A 43 -27.59 -28.78 28.78
C VAL A 43 -27.98 -28.96 27.32
N ALA A 44 -29.07 -29.61 27.03
CA ALA A 44 -29.58 -29.79 25.67
C ALA A 44 -29.93 -28.43 25.02
N LEU A 45 -30.59 -27.53 25.74
CA LEU A 45 -30.89 -26.17 25.25
C LEU A 45 -29.64 -25.38 24.99
N ILE A 46 -28.64 -25.39 25.89
CA ILE A 46 -27.37 -24.72 25.69
C ILE A 46 -26.66 -25.30 24.46
N ALA A 47 -26.62 -26.61 24.29
CA ALA A 47 -26.03 -27.24 23.12
C ALA A 47 -26.73 -26.81 21.82
N VAL A 48 -28.04 -26.80 21.78
CA VAL A 48 -28.82 -26.35 20.61
C VAL A 48 -28.54 -24.87 20.31
N VAL A 49 -28.59 -24.00 21.32
CA VAL A 49 -28.30 -22.58 21.16
C VAL A 49 -26.87 -22.38 20.66
N SER A 50 -25.90 -23.10 21.21
CA SER A 50 -24.48 -23.03 20.79
C SER A 50 -24.31 -23.47 19.32
N VAL A 51 -24.98 -24.56 18.92
CA VAL A 51 -24.94 -25.03 17.51
C VAL A 51 -25.61 -24.02 16.58
N VAL A 52 -26.76 -23.48 16.95
CA VAL A 52 -27.46 -22.46 16.17
C VAL A 52 -26.59 -21.20 16.05
N ALA A 53 -25.97 -20.72 17.14
CA ALA A 53 -25.08 -19.60 17.13
C ALA A 53 -23.83 -19.86 16.25
N ALA A 54 -23.23 -21.05 16.35
CA ALA A 54 -22.10 -21.44 15.53
C ALA A 54 -22.46 -21.49 14.03
N VAL A 55 -23.61 -22.07 13.68
CA VAL A 55 -24.12 -22.10 12.30
C VAL A 55 -24.44 -20.69 11.80
N ALA A 56 -25.07 -19.86 12.61
CA ALA A 56 -25.36 -18.47 12.24
C ALA A 56 -24.07 -17.67 12.03
N THR A 57 -23.11 -17.74 12.95
CA THR A 57 -21.82 -17.06 12.80
C THR A 57 -21.06 -17.55 11.57
N TRP A 58 -21.08 -18.84 11.28
CA TRP A 58 -20.48 -19.38 10.06
C TRP A 58 -21.26 -18.92 8.80
N ALA A 59 -22.58 -18.94 8.81
CA ALA A 59 -23.42 -18.58 7.66
C ALA A 59 -23.26 -17.10 7.25
N PHE A 60 -23.01 -16.21 8.24
CA PHE A 60 -22.82 -14.77 8.04
C PHE A 60 -21.35 -14.35 8.17
N SER A 61 -20.40 -15.28 8.12
CA SER A 61 -18.97 -14.97 8.24
C SER A 61 -18.38 -14.49 6.91
N ASP A 62 -17.41 -13.59 6.98
CA ASP A 62 -16.60 -13.16 5.83
C ASP A 62 -15.91 -14.34 5.12
N ALA A 63 -15.65 -15.44 5.83
CA ALA A 63 -15.07 -16.65 5.25
C ALA A 63 -15.97 -17.31 4.20
N ARG A 64 -17.30 -17.31 4.43
CA ARG A 64 -18.27 -17.84 3.47
C ARG A 64 -18.49 -16.90 2.28
N ALA A 65 -18.39 -15.60 2.53
CA ALA A 65 -18.50 -14.56 1.51
C ALA A 65 -17.22 -14.37 0.70
N THR A 66 -16.19 -15.21 0.94
CA THR A 66 -14.90 -15.18 0.24
C THR A 66 -14.71 -16.44 -0.59
N THR A 67 -14.44 -16.27 -1.87
CA THR A 67 -14.04 -17.36 -2.78
C THR A 67 -12.57 -17.19 -3.15
N SER A 68 -11.77 -18.23 -2.94
CA SER A 68 -10.35 -18.24 -3.28
C SER A 68 -10.02 -19.47 -4.12
N VAL A 69 -9.48 -19.23 -5.31
CA VAL A 69 -8.97 -20.28 -6.18
C VAL A 69 -7.46 -20.02 -6.34
N THR A 70 -6.65 -20.89 -5.76
CA THR A 70 -5.19 -20.75 -5.79
C THR A 70 -4.61 -21.34 -7.07
N GLY A 71 -3.54 -20.72 -7.56
CA GLY A 71 -2.78 -21.15 -8.72
C GLY A 71 -1.59 -22.04 -8.36
N PRO A 72 -0.81 -22.44 -9.37
CA PRO A 72 0.42 -23.22 -9.18
C PRO A 72 1.46 -22.42 -8.38
N SER A 73 2.34 -23.10 -7.70
CA SER A 73 3.40 -22.49 -6.87
C SER A 73 4.65 -22.07 -7.66
N SER A 74 4.69 -22.34 -8.94
CA SER A 74 5.79 -21.99 -9.85
C SER A 74 5.29 -21.24 -11.08
N TRP A 75 6.19 -20.51 -11.70
CA TRP A 75 5.95 -19.76 -12.93
C TRP A 75 7.18 -19.82 -13.82
N ASP A 76 6.97 -19.81 -15.14
CA ASP A 76 8.05 -19.76 -16.10
C ASP A 76 8.56 -18.32 -16.22
N GLN A 77 9.88 -18.16 -16.27
CA GLN A 77 10.47 -16.85 -16.47
C GLN A 77 10.09 -16.30 -17.83
N LEU A 78 9.69 -15.01 -17.84
CA LEU A 78 9.36 -14.34 -19.09
C LEU A 78 10.63 -14.12 -19.92
N PRO A 79 10.56 -14.26 -21.25
CA PRO A 79 11.70 -14.01 -22.11
C PRO A 79 12.15 -12.54 -22.04
N GLU A 80 13.45 -12.31 -22.11
CA GLU A 80 14.01 -10.98 -22.16
C GLU A 80 13.87 -10.36 -23.55
N VAL A 81 13.73 -9.02 -23.58
CA VAL A 81 13.58 -8.26 -24.82
C VAL A 81 14.91 -7.66 -25.21
N ALA A 82 15.53 -8.21 -26.25
CA ALA A 82 16.81 -7.72 -26.75
C ALA A 82 16.67 -6.47 -27.66
N ALA A 83 15.54 -6.32 -28.35
CA ALA A 83 15.30 -5.22 -29.30
C ALA A 83 13.84 -4.79 -29.28
N LEU A 84 13.59 -3.52 -29.59
CA LEU A 84 12.24 -2.97 -29.66
C LEU A 84 11.56 -3.38 -30.98
N PRO A 85 10.30 -3.83 -30.94
CA PRO A 85 9.53 -4.12 -32.16
C PRO A 85 9.08 -2.82 -32.83
N PRO A 86 8.85 -2.82 -34.14
CA PRO A 86 8.37 -1.64 -34.88
C PRO A 86 6.88 -1.32 -34.61
N SER A 87 6.12 -2.31 -34.17
CA SER A 87 4.71 -2.18 -33.80
C SER A 87 4.36 -3.19 -32.71
N LEU A 88 3.33 -2.87 -31.95
CA LEU A 88 2.75 -3.77 -30.93
C LEU A 88 1.27 -3.97 -31.27
N ALA A 89 0.83 -5.23 -31.19
CA ALA A 89 -0.56 -5.62 -31.36
C ALA A 89 -1.14 -6.08 -30.01
N GLU A 90 -2.44 -5.91 -29.87
CA GLU A 90 -3.14 -6.43 -28.68
C GLU A 90 -3.13 -7.96 -28.71
N VAL A 91 -2.71 -8.57 -27.60
CA VAL A 91 -2.72 -10.02 -27.42
C VAL A 91 -3.83 -10.48 -26.48
N TRP A 92 -4.14 -9.68 -25.47
CA TRP A 92 -5.28 -9.90 -24.58
C TRP A 92 -5.71 -8.60 -23.90
N ARG A 93 -6.90 -8.60 -23.32
CA ARG A 93 -7.42 -7.52 -22.48
C ARG A 93 -8.23 -8.08 -21.31
N ALA A 94 -8.32 -7.30 -20.24
CA ALA A 94 -9.11 -7.63 -19.06
C ALA A 94 -9.74 -6.36 -18.45
N LYS A 95 -10.86 -6.53 -17.75
CA LYS A 95 -11.38 -5.47 -16.87
C LYS A 95 -10.49 -5.30 -15.64
N SER A 96 -10.22 -4.08 -15.26
CA SER A 96 -9.38 -3.74 -14.12
C SER A 96 -9.71 -2.33 -13.60
N GLY A 97 -10.96 -2.12 -13.18
CA GLY A 97 -11.44 -0.82 -12.71
C GLY A 97 -10.85 -0.40 -11.37
N ALA A 98 -10.39 -1.36 -10.56
CA ALA A 98 -9.74 -1.09 -9.28
C ALA A 98 -8.22 -0.88 -9.36
N THR A 99 -7.62 -0.85 -10.55
CA THR A 99 -6.19 -0.53 -10.76
C THR A 99 -6.04 0.84 -11.42
N GLN A 100 -5.15 1.65 -10.88
CA GLN A 100 -4.87 3.00 -11.42
C GLN A 100 -3.78 2.99 -12.49
N SER A 101 -2.94 1.98 -12.47
CA SER A 101 -1.90 1.65 -13.43
C SER A 101 -1.81 0.13 -13.53
N PRO A 102 -1.17 -0.42 -14.57
CA PRO A 102 -0.96 -1.87 -14.64
C PRO A 102 -0.21 -2.38 -13.41
N VAL A 103 -0.74 -3.40 -12.77
CA VAL A 103 -0.17 -4.02 -11.57
C VAL A 103 0.60 -5.27 -11.97
N VAL A 104 1.93 -5.21 -11.86
CA VAL A 104 2.84 -6.32 -12.18
C VAL A 104 3.55 -6.75 -10.91
N VAL A 105 3.36 -8.00 -10.53
CA VAL A 105 4.07 -8.58 -9.38
C VAL A 105 5.47 -8.97 -9.81
N LEU A 106 6.47 -8.47 -9.07
CA LEU A 106 7.85 -8.88 -9.19
C LEU A 106 8.13 -9.99 -8.16
N THR A 107 8.79 -11.04 -8.58
CA THR A 107 9.15 -12.18 -7.72
C THR A 107 10.63 -12.45 -7.84
N GLN A 108 11.28 -12.74 -6.71
CA GLN A 108 12.69 -13.06 -6.69
C GLN A 108 12.94 -14.43 -7.33
N VAL A 109 13.86 -14.47 -8.27
CA VAL A 109 14.41 -15.71 -8.85
C VAL A 109 15.35 -16.34 -7.83
N LYS A 110 15.09 -17.59 -7.42
CA LYS A 110 15.80 -18.26 -6.33
C LYS A 110 17.31 -18.33 -6.55
N GLU A 111 17.72 -18.55 -7.80
CA GLU A 111 19.12 -18.76 -8.18
C GLU A 111 19.94 -17.46 -8.17
N THR A 112 19.33 -16.34 -8.51
CA THR A 112 20.02 -15.04 -8.67
C THR A 112 19.65 -14.02 -7.62
N GLY A 113 18.51 -14.19 -6.94
CA GLY A 113 17.92 -13.19 -6.06
C GLY A 113 17.36 -11.96 -6.79
N GLU A 114 17.43 -11.95 -8.13
CA GLU A 114 16.91 -10.86 -8.97
C GLU A 114 15.38 -10.86 -8.98
N GLU A 115 14.77 -9.68 -8.91
CA GLU A 115 13.33 -9.54 -9.06
C GLU A 115 12.92 -9.51 -10.53
N LYS A 116 12.06 -10.44 -10.94
CA LYS A 116 11.51 -10.51 -12.31
C LYS A 116 9.98 -10.49 -12.29
N PRO A 117 9.34 -9.92 -13.34
CA PRO A 117 7.90 -9.95 -13.51
C PRO A 117 7.38 -11.39 -13.56
N SER A 118 6.35 -11.69 -12.79
CA SER A 118 5.77 -13.05 -12.73
C SER A 118 4.29 -13.08 -13.10
N THR A 119 3.51 -12.15 -12.58
CA THR A 119 2.05 -12.16 -12.68
C THR A 119 1.53 -10.75 -12.93
N VAL A 120 0.56 -10.62 -13.81
CA VAL A 120 -0.22 -9.39 -13.98
C VAL A 120 -1.47 -9.51 -13.12
N VAL A 121 -1.75 -8.50 -12.32
CA VAL A 121 -2.89 -8.51 -11.41
C VAL A 121 -3.96 -7.52 -11.87
N THR A 122 -5.19 -7.97 -11.90
CA THR A 122 -6.37 -7.14 -12.20
C THR A 122 -7.32 -7.11 -11.01
N GLY A 123 -8.10 -6.03 -10.89
CA GLY A 123 -9.15 -5.88 -9.89
C GLY A 123 -10.41 -5.28 -10.50
N ASP A 124 -11.54 -5.98 -10.35
CA ASP A 124 -12.84 -5.50 -10.84
C ASP A 124 -13.96 -5.98 -9.90
N GLY A 125 -14.87 -5.08 -9.53
CA GLY A 125 -15.91 -5.39 -8.54
C GLY A 125 -15.30 -5.79 -7.20
N GLY A 126 -15.58 -7.00 -6.74
CA GLY A 126 -14.98 -7.61 -5.54
C GLY A 126 -13.85 -8.59 -5.83
N LYS A 127 -13.46 -8.76 -7.10
CA LYS A 127 -12.58 -9.83 -7.55
C LYS A 127 -11.19 -9.31 -7.93
N VAL A 128 -10.17 -9.97 -7.37
CA VAL A 128 -8.76 -9.84 -7.76
C VAL A 128 -8.36 -11.09 -8.54
N SER A 129 -7.68 -10.92 -9.67
CA SER A 129 -7.21 -12.05 -10.49
C SER A 129 -5.74 -11.88 -10.83
N GLY A 130 -4.97 -12.96 -10.71
CA GLY A 130 -3.62 -13.04 -11.23
C GLY A 130 -3.64 -13.72 -12.60
N LEU A 131 -3.04 -13.05 -13.57
CA LEU A 131 -3.04 -13.47 -14.97
C LEU A 131 -1.64 -13.82 -15.44
N ASP A 132 -1.56 -14.76 -16.37
CA ASP A 132 -0.36 -14.98 -17.16
C ASP A 132 -0.06 -13.75 -18.02
N PRO A 133 1.14 -13.16 -17.92
CA PRO A 133 1.46 -11.96 -18.71
C PRO A 133 1.42 -12.16 -20.23
N LEU A 134 1.74 -13.37 -20.72
CA LEU A 134 1.82 -13.65 -22.15
C LEU A 134 0.47 -13.96 -22.80
N THR A 135 -0.40 -14.68 -22.07
CA THR A 135 -1.66 -15.21 -22.60
C THR A 135 -2.91 -14.52 -22.07
N GLY A 136 -2.81 -13.90 -20.88
CA GLY A 136 -3.97 -13.37 -20.15
C GLY A 136 -4.79 -14.44 -19.41
N ASP A 137 -4.34 -15.70 -19.42
CA ASP A 137 -5.03 -16.78 -18.73
C ASP A 137 -5.02 -16.55 -17.22
N VAL A 138 -6.16 -16.83 -16.59
CA VAL A 138 -6.32 -16.68 -15.14
C VAL A 138 -5.56 -17.81 -14.44
N ARG A 139 -4.57 -17.44 -13.61
CA ARG A 139 -3.80 -18.36 -12.77
C ARG A 139 -4.44 -18.58 -11.41
N TRP A 140 -4.97 -17.52 -10.82
CA TRP A 140 -5.64 -17.54 -9.52
C TRP A 140 -6.68 -16.42 -9.41
N THR A 141 -7.63 -16.60 -8.49
CA THR A 141 -8.62 -15.57 -8.15
C THR A 141 -8.87 -15.50 -6.65
N TYR A 142 -9.16 -14.30 -6.18
CA TYR A 142 -9.63 -14.03 -4.82
C TYR A 142 -10.79 -13.04 -4.93
N GLU A 143 -11.96 -13.43 -4.44
CA GLU A 143 -13.19 -12.66 -4.58
C GLU A 143 -13.90 -12.55 -3.23
N ARG A 144 -14.35 -11.34 -2.91
CA ARG A 144 -15.17 -11.04 -1.73
C ARG A 144 -16.47 -10.38 -2.18
N ASP A 145 -17.47 -10.43 -1.32
CA ASP A 145 -18.75 -9.70 -1.47
C ASP A 145 -18.61 -8.19 -1.19
N LEU A 146 -17.40 -7.69 -1.08
CA LEU A 146 -17.05 -6.29 -0.87
C LEU A 146 -16.48 -5.68 -2.15
N GLN A 147 -16.80 -4.39 -2.40
CA GLN A 147 -16.25 -3.66 -3.53
C GLN A 147 -14.77 -3.31 -3.31
N LEU A 148 -13.93 -3.53 -4.31
CA LEU A 148 -12.55 -3.07 -4.32
C LEU A 148 -12.48 -1.54 -4.41
N CYS A 149 -11.69 -0.94 -3.54
CA CYS A 149 -11.28 0.46 -3.66
C CYS A 149 -10.07 0.60 -4.57
N VAL A 150 -9.06 -0.26 -4.36
CA VAL A 150 -7.81 -0.23 -5.12
C VAL A 150 -7.08 -1.57 -5.01
N VAL A 151 -6.40 -1.94 -6.09
CA VAL A 151 -5.42 -3.04 -6.13
C VAL A 151 -4.06 -2.47 -6.52
N SER A 152 -3.02 -2.88 -5.80
CA SER A 152 -1.63 -2.50 -6.03
C SER A 152 -0.71 -3.71 -5.81
N THR A 153 0.59 -3.50 -5.84
CA THR A 153 1.59 -4.55 -5.61
C THR A 153 2.65 -4.11 -4.62
N GLY A 154 3.25 -5.08 -3.94
CA GLY A 154 4.42 -4.88 -3.09
C GLY A 154 4.96 -6.21 -2.60
N TRP A 155 6.28 -6.35 -2.56
CA TRP A 155 6.98 -7.48 -1.94
C TRP A 155 6.61 -8.85 -2.50
N GLY A 156 6.42 -8.94 -3.81
CA GLY A 156 5.97 -10.18 -4.46
C GLY A 156 4.50 -10.54 -4.18
N ARG A 157 3.69 -9.59 -3.74
CA ARG A 157 2.29 -9.80 -3.36
C ARG A 157 1.37 -8.84 -4.10
N ALA A 158 0.13 -9.25 -4.30
CA ALA A 158 -0.96 -8.34 -4.65
C ALA A 158 -1.58 -7.79 -3.36
N MET A 159 -1.82 -6.48 -3.33
CA MET A 159 -2.44 -5.76 -2.22
C MET A 159 -3.82 -5.31 -2.66
N ALA A 160 -4.85 -5.82 -2.01
CA ALA A 160 -6.24 -5.50 -2.31
C ALA A 160 -6.86 -4.77 -1.12
N LEU A 161 -7.41 -3.59 -1.36
CA LEU A 161 -8.12 -2.81 -0.36
C LEU A 161 -9.60 -2.76 -0.73
N TYR A 162 -10.44 -3.26 0.16
CA TYR A 162 -11.88 -3.33 -0.02
C TYR A 162 -12.60 -2.27 0.80
N SER A 163 -13.72 -1.83 0.30
CA SER A 163 -14.61 -0.94 1.02
C SER A 163 -15.50 -1.71 1.98
N LYS A 164 -15.66 -1.18 3.21
CA LYS A 164 -16.63 -1.66 4.18
C LYS A 164 -17.23 -0.46 4.91
N GLY A 165 -18.54 -0.35 4.83
CA GLY A 165 -19.23 0.86 5.29
C GLY A 165 -18.91 2.07 4.39
N THR A 166 -18.38 3.14 4.97
CA THR A 166 -18.06 4.39 4.27
C THR A 166 -16.59 4.51 3.85
N ASN A 167 -15.76 3.52 4.16
CA ASN A 167 -14.31 3.60 4.00
C ASN A 167 -13.73 2.43 3.24
N CYS A 168 -12.50 2.61 2.78
CA CYS A 168 -11.63 1.58 2.25
C CYS A 168 -10.86 0.95 3.42
N SER A 169 -11.48 0.00 4.12
CA SER A 169 -11.00 -0.44 5.43
C SER A 169 -10.49 -1.88 5.50
N GLU A 170 -10.67 -2.70 4.47
CA GLU A 170 -10.30 -4.12 4.51
C GLU A 170 -9.08 -4.39 3.63
N LEU A 171 -7.88 -4.22 4.18
CA LEU A 171 -6.62 -4.49 3.46
C LEU A 171 -6.30 -5.98 3.50
N THR A 172 -6.11 -6.59 2.34
CA THR A 172 -5.74 -8.00 2.16
C THR A 172 -4.49 -8.12 1.30
N SER A 173 -3.53 -8.91 1.75
CA SER A 173 -2.31 -9.26 1.02
C SER A 173 -2.43 -10.69 0.47
N LEU A 174 -2.23 -10.84 -0.82
CA LEU A 174 -2.28 -12.11 -1.54
C LEU A 174 -0.88 -12.44 -2.08
N ASP A 175 -0.48 -13.69 -2.02
CA ASP A 175 0.73 -14.15 -2.69
C ASP A 175 0.61 -13.90 -4.20
N GLY A 176 1.62 -13.26 -4.79
CA GLY A 176 1.53 -12.85 -6.20
C GLY A 176 1.54 -14.00 -7.20
N ILE A 177 2.08 -15.16 -6.83
CA ILE A 177 2.15 -16.34 -7.69
C ILE A 177 0.89 -17.20 -7.53
N THR A 178 0.53 -17.51 -6.29
CA THR A 178 -0.53 -18.48 -5.98
C THR A 178 -1.89 -17.87 -5.70
N GLY A 179 -1.95 -16.57 -5.38
CA GLY A 179 -3.17 -15.92 -4.92
C GLY A 179 -3.58 -16.27 -3.48
N GLU A 180 -2.75 -17.05 -2.77
CA GLU A 180 -3.02 -17.42 -1.38
C GLU A 180 -3.04 -16.18 -0.48
N ARG A 181 -4.05 -16.07 0.38
CA ARG A 181 -4.13 -14.98 1.35
C ARG A 181 -3.01 -15.09 2.40
N ARG A 182 -2.20 -14.04 2.55
CA ARG A 182 -1.10 -13.98 3.51
C ARG A 182 -1.50 -13.22 4.79
N ALA A 183 -1.79 -11.95 4.68
CA ALA A 183 -2.15 -11.09 5.80
C ALA A 183 -3.42 -10.30 5.49
N GLN A 184 -4.11 -9.89 6.54
CA GLN A 184 -5.29 -9.03 6.46
C GLN A 184 -5.29 -8.07 7.64
N ARG A 185 -5.65 -6.79 7.39
CA ARG A 185 -5.82 -5.77 8.43
C ARG A 185 -6.99 -4.87 8.11
N ASN A 186 -7.61 -4.40 9.17
CA ASN A 186 -8.62 -3.35 9.07
C ASN A 186 -7.94 -2.00 9.26
N GLY A 187 -8.38 -1.03 8.49
CA GLY A 187 -7.93 0.36 8.53
C GLY A 187 -9.09 1.32 8.35
N ASP A 188 -8.74 2.57 8.11
CA ASP A 188 -9.70 3.66 7.98
C ASP A 188 -9.43 4.54 6.75
N ALA A 189 -8.77 4.00 5.72
CA ALA A 189 -8.44 4.77 4.52
C ALA A 189 -9.68 5.39 3.86
N GLU A 190 -9.52 6.58 3.33
CA GLU A 190 -10.60 7.32 2.70
C GLU A 190 -10.97 6.73 1.32
N PRO A 191 -12.22 6.89 0.87
CA PRO A 191 -12.59 6.60 -0.52
C PRO A 191 -11.71 7.38 -1.50
N GLY A 192 -11.32 6.77 -2.61
CA GLY A 192 -10.41 7.38 -3.56
C GLY A 192 -8.93 7.29 -3.15
N THR A 193 -8.60 6.49 -2.17
CA THR A 193 -7.22 6.19 -1.78
C THR A 193 -6.43 5.47 -2.89
N ALA A 194 -5.12 5.68 -2.90
CA ALA A 194 -4.16 4.80 -3.57
C ALA A 194 -3.41 3.97 -2.52
N LEU A 195 -2.79 2.88 -2.97
CA LEU A 195 -1.83 2.10 -2.21
C LEU A 195 -0.44 2.27 -2.81
N LEU A 196 0.45 2.92 -2.08
CA LEU A 196 1.83 3.17 -2.49
C LEU A 196 2.78 2.29 -1.68
N ASN A 197 3.80 1.74 -2.34
CA ASN A 197 4.81 0.89 -1.71
C ASN A 197 6.21 1.50 -1.86
N GLU A 198 6.91 1.70 -0.76
CA GLU A 198 8.28 2.26 -0.72
C GLU A 198 9.36 1.20 -0.43
N GLY A 199 9.03 -0.08 -0.52
CA GLY A 199 9.95 -1.19 -0.27
C GLY A 199 9.82 -1.82 1.12
N SER A 200 9.59 -1.07 2.18
CA SER A 200 9.39 -1.58 3.55
C SER A 200 7.99 -1.32 4.11
N HIS A 201 7.26 -0.35 3.57
CA HIS A 201 5.93 0.03 4.03
C HIS A 201 4.95 0.23 2.86
N LEU A 202 3.68 0.02 3.16
CA LEU A 202 2.55 0.31 2.29
C LEU A 202 1.80 1.51 2.86
N ILE A 203 1.51 2.52 2.02
CA ILE A 203 0.92 3.79 2.43
C ILE A 203 -0.41 3.96 1.71
N THR A 204 -1.47 4.31 2.44
CA THR A 204 -2.73 4.79 1.88
C THR A 204 -2.66 6.29 1.68
N THR A 205 -3.25 6.80 0.60
CA THR A 205 -3.41 8.24 0.39
C THR A 205 -4.80 8.69 0.83
N GLY A 206 -4.96 9.98 1.09
CA GLY A 206 -6.26 10.54 1.43
C GLY A 206 -6.22 12.07 1.48
N SER A 207 -7.40 12.67 1.55
CA SER A 207 -7.56 14.13 1.60
C SER A 207 -7.28 14.72 2.98
N LYS A 208 -7.47 13.92 4.05
CA LYS A 208 -7.32 14.38 5.44
C LYS A 208 -6.70 13.34 6.34
N PHE A 209 -6.60 12.08 5.88
CA PHE A 209 -6.12 10.97 6.67
C PHE A 209 -5.31 9.99 5.83
N MET A 210 -4.21 9.49 6.37
CA MET A 210 -3.33 8.51 5.74
C MET A 210 -2.87 7.48 6.76
N GLU A 211 -2.66 6.25 6.33
CA GLU A 211 -2.16 5.14 7.13
C GLU A 211 -0.94 4.52 6.48
N VAL A 212 -0.03 4.05 7.31
CA VAL A 212 1.17 3.33 6.87
C VAL A 212 1.19 1.96 7.52
N TYR A 213 1.45 0.92 6.74
CA TYR A 213 1.46 -0.48 7.16
C TYR A 213 2.81 -1.12 6.93
N ARG A 214 3.27 -1.95 7.87
CA ARG A 214 4.52 -2.70 7.76
C ARG A 214 4.40 -3.84 6.76
N ARG A 215 5.53 -4.18 6.14
CA ARG A 215 5.66 -5.25 5.13
C ARG A 215 5.18 -6.61 5.62
N ASP A 216 5.58 -7.01 6.82
CA ASP A 216 5.51 -8.42 7.22
C ASP A 216 4.11 -8.87 7.61
N ASP A 217 3.42 -8.07 8.39
CA ASP A 217 2.16 -8.40 9.05
C ASP A 217 1.03 -7.39 8.80
N LEU A 218 1.30 -6.36 8.00
CA LEU A 218 0.41 -5.24 7.73
C LEU A 218 -0.05 -4.50 9.02
N VAL A 219 0.73 -4.60 10.09
CA VAL A 219 0.44 -3.80 11.29
C VAL A 219 0.70 -2.34 10.96
N ARG A 220 -0.23 -1.49 11.37
CA ARG A 220 -0.16 -0.05 11.18
C ARG A 220 0.99 0.55 11.97
N SER A 221 1.93 1.19 11.26
CA SER A 221 3.10 1.86 11.84
C SER A 221 2.92 3.35 12.01
N LEU A 222 1.97 3.96 11.27
CA LEU A 222 1.69 5.39 11.36
C LEU A 222 0.24 5.68 10.99
N GLU A 223 -0.37 6.60 11.73
CA GLU A 223 -1.59 7.33 11.39
C GLU A 223 -1.25 8.80 11.29
N TYR A 224 -1.66 9.46 10.21
CA TYR A 224 -1.36 10.85 9.95
C TYR A 224 -2.62 11.64 9.58
N GLY A 225 -2.83 12.77 10.25
CA GLY A 225 -3.90 13.71 9.94
C GLY A 225 -5.09 13.65 10.88
N SER A 226 -6.29 13.65 10.33
CA SER A 226 -7.54 13.65 11.10
C SER A 226 -7.86 12.24 11.59
N LEU A 227 -7.34 11.87 12.75
CA LEU A 227 -7.55 10.56 13.36
C LEU A 227 -9.01 10.34 13.72
N ARG A 228 -9.54 9.15 13.46
CA ARG A 228 -10.91 8.77 13.86
C ARG A 228 -11.04 8.46 15.34
N ALA A 229 -10.03 7.83 15.93
CA ALA A 229 -9.96 7.54 17.35
C ALA A 229 -8.70 8.22 17.92
N ILE A 230 -8.91 9.28 18.69
CA ILE A 230 -7.81 10.03 19.32
C ILE A 230 -7.55 9.42 20.67
N VAL A 231 -6.51 8.59 20.78
CA VAL A 231 -6.06 8.02 22.05
C VAL A 231 -5.18 9.04 22.81
N ASN A 232 -4.28 9.70 22.09
CA ASN A 232 -3.36 10.70 22.62
C ASN A 232 -3.61 12.05 21.93
N PRO A 233 -4.30 13.01 22.56
CA PRO A 233 -4.58 14.31 21.95
C PRO A 233 -3.31 15.12 21.73
N ASN A 234 -3.33 16.00 20.72
CA ASN A 234 -2.25 16.94 20.38
C ASN A 234 -0.91 16.30 19.97
N LYS A 235 -0.94 15.06 19.43
CA LYS A 235 0.26 14.38 18.94
C LYS A 235 0.47 14.56 17.43
N GLN A 236 -0.58 14.86 16.69
CA GLN A 236 -0.45 15.17 15.26
C GLN A 236 0.23 16.53 15.08
N PRO A 237 1.23 16.65 14.18
CA PRO A 237 1.99 17.89 14.01
C PRO A 237 1.12 19.05 13.51
N ARG A 238 0.08 18.74 12.75
CA ARG A 238 -0.93 19.69 12.24
C ARG A 238 -2.27 19.00 12.13
N SER A 239 -3.31 19.70 12.50
CA SER A 239 -4.70 19.28 12.32
C SER A 239 -5.45 20.28 11.43
N GLY A 240 -6.47 19.83 10.73
CA GLY A 240 -7.30 20.68 9.86
C GLY A 240 -6.71 20.98 8.49
N CYS A 241 -5.55 20.47 8.14
CA CYS A 241 -5.01 20.54 6.78
C CYS A 241 -5.70 19.55 5.85
N THR A 242 -5.68 19.85 4.56
CA THR A 242 -6.02 18.91 3.49
C THR A 242 -4.75 18.55 2.71
N TYR A 243 -4.75 17.37 2.10
CA TYR A 243 -3.58 16.84 1.41
C TYR A 243 -3.75 16.90 -0.11
N GLY A 244 -2.68 17.27 -0.78
CA GLY A 244 -2.56 17.27 -2.22
C GLY A 244 -1.90 15.98 -2.72
N SER A 245 -0.79 16.13 -3.44
CA SER A 245 -0.04 14.99 -3.99
C SER A 245 0.90 14.37 -2.95
N VAL A 246 1.17 13.05 -3.12
CA VAL A 246 2.05 12.24 -2.29
C VAL A 246 3.09 11.55 -3.19
N ALA A 247 4.33 11.50 -2.75
CA ALA A 247 5.40 10.70 -3.33
C ALA A 247 6.20 10.02 -2.22
N LEU A 248 6.90 8.93 -2.54
CA LEU A 248 7.61 8.13 -1.54
C LEU A 248 8.92 7.55 -2.06
N THR A 249 9.82 7.29 -1.13
CA THR A 249 11.08 6.58 -1.31
C THR A 249 11.34 5.73 -0.06
N SER A 250 12.38 4.90 -0.07
CA SER A 250 12.73 4.10 1.10
C SER A 250 12.95 4.98 2.35
N GLY A 251 12.17 4.69 3.40
CA GLY A 251 12.24 5.38 4.69
C GLY A 251 11.66 6.79 4.75
N LYS A 252 11.08 7.31 3.66
CA LYS A 252 10.47 8.65 3.62
C LYS A 252 9.26 8.69 2.69
N PHE A 253 8.24 9.43 3.07
CA PHE A 253 7.23 9.90 2.13
C PHE A 253 7.05 11.41 2.25
N ALA A 254 6.75 12.04 1.14
CA ALA A 254 6.55 13.47 1.03
C ALA A 254 5.14 13.77 0.55
N MET A 255 4.52 14.83 1.07
CA MET A 255 3.16 15.21 0.71
C MET A 255 2.98 16.73 0.71
N ILE A 256 2.08 17.20 -0.12
CA ILE A 256 1.61 18.58 -0.07
C ILE A 256 0.50 18.68 0.98
N GLU A 257 0.67 19.60 1.91
CA GLU A 257 -0.35 19.98 2.90
C GLU A 257 -0.87 21.40 2.61
N ARG A 258 -2.17 21.57 2.72
CA ARG A 258 -2.86 22.85 2.61
C ARG A 258 -3.54 23.16 3.94
N CYS A 259 -2.88 23.94 4.75
CA CYS A 259 -3.34 24.30 6.07
C CYS A 259 -4.03 25.68 6.07
N PRO A 260 -5.10 25.88 6.86
CA PRO A 260 -5.83 27.15 6.87
C PRO A 260 -4.97 28.37 7.22
N ASP A 261 -4.01 28.19 8.13
CA ASP A 261 -3.14 29.24 8.64
C ASP A 261 -1.91 29.52 7.78
N ASP A 262 -1.65 28.70 6.76
CA ASP A 262 -0.49 28.85 5.87
C ASP A 262 -0.82 29.74 4.66
N ALA A 263 0.06 30.69 4.34
CA ALA A 263 -0.08 31.53 3.17
C ALA A 263 0.07 30.75 1.85
N TRP A 264 0.86 29.70 1.83
CA TRP A 264 1.19 28.86 0.69
C TRP A 264 0.98 27.37 1.02
N ASP A 265 0.99 26.53 0.00
CA ASP A 265 1.06 25.10 0.22
C ASP A 265 2.36 24.72 0.91
N ARG A 266 2.36 23.65 1.64
CA ARG A 266 3.50 23.15 2.43
C ARG A 266 3.94 21.79 1.90
N ILE A 267 5.24 21.59 1.73
CA ILE A 267 5.81 20.28 1.55
C ILE A 267 6.25 19.74 2.91
N SER A 268 5.76 18.55 3.26
CA SER A 268 6.14 17.83 4.48
C SER A 268 6.75 16.48 4.13
N VAL A 269 7.90 16.17 4.72
CA VAL A 269 8.60 14.89 4.58
C VAL A 269 8.53 14.15 5.90
N ILE A 270 8.03 12.93 5.87
CA ILE A 270 7.60 12.19 7.05
C ILE A 270 8.24 10.80 7.07
N LYS A 271 8.59 10.34 8.28
CA LYS A 271 9.09 9.00 8.52
C LYS A 271 7.91 8.00 8.55
N PRO A 272 7.91 6.94 7.71
CA PRO A 272 6.81 5.97 7.66
C PRO A 272 6.69 5.07 8.90
N ASN A 273 7.76 4.96 9.68
CA ASN A 273 7.80 4.14 10.90
C ASN A 273 8.39 4.94 12.08
N PRO A 274 7.63 5.87 12.69
CA PRO A 274 8.04 6.56 13.92
C PRO A 274 8.05 5.59 15.11
N ASP A 275 8.49 6.08 16.28
CA ASP A 275 8.55 5.27 17.50
C ASP A 275 7.16 4.90 18.03
N LYS A 276 6.16 5.76 17.77
CA LYS A 276 4.75 5.54 18.08
C LYS A 276 3.87 5.86 16.86
N SER A 277 2.88 5.05 16.62
CA SER A 277 2.04 5.15 15.40
C SER A 277 1.18 6.42 15.33
N ASP A 278 0.86 7.02 16.44
CA ASP A 278 0.04 8.24 16.56
C ASP A 278 0.87 9.52 16.80
N GLU A 279 2.21 9.40 16.89
CA GLU A 279 3.16 10.50 17.01
C GLU A 279 4.06 10.60 15.75
N PRO A 280 3.59 11.25 14.66
CA PRO A 280 4.35 11.34 13.42
C PRO A 280 5.70 12.03 13.61
N LYS A 281 6.75 11.46 13.02
CA LYS A 281 8.05 12.10 12.93
C LYS A 281 8.23 12.79 11.59
N VAL A 282 8.24 14.12 11.62
CA VAL A 282 8.46 14.97 10.45
C VAL A 282 9.94 15.28 10.35
N PHE A 283 10.58 15.02 9.19
CA PHE A 283 11.94 15.42 8.89
C PHE A 283 11.98 16.89 8.51
N ALA A 284 11.23 17.27 7.49
CA ALA A 284 11.12 18.63 7.00
C ALA A 284 9.66 19.04 6.80
N SER A 285 9.35 20.31 7.00
CA SER A 285 8.03 20.87 6.72
C SER A 285 8.17 22.37 6.44
N VAL A 286 8.09 22.75 5.16
CA VAL A 286 8.37 24.11 4.69
C VAL A 286 7.35 24.57 3.67
N LEU A 287 7.11 25.90 3.59
CA LEU A 287 6.23 26.49 2.60
C LEU A 287 6.86 26.44 1.21
N THR A 288 6.07 26.10 0.19
CA THR A 288 6.54 25.95 -1.20
C THR A 288 6.66 27.29 -1.95
N GLY A 289 6.15 28.36 -1.38
CA GLY A 289 6.10 29.67 -2.04
C GLY A 289 5.02 29.79 -3.13
N GLY A 290 4.03 28.92 -3.13
CA GLY A 290 2.87 28.98 -4.04
C GLY A 290 1.70 28.11 -3.59
N ARG A 291 0.56 28.28 -4.23
CA ARG A 291 -0.64 27.43 -4.08
C ARG A 291 -0.70 26.44 -5.25
N ASN A 292 -1.48 25.37 -5.07
CA ASN A 292 -1.63 24.28 -6.04
C ASN A 292 -0.30 23.61 -6.42
N ALA A 293 0.60 23.53 -5.45
CA ALA A 293 1.86 22.83 -5.60
C ALA A 293 1.61 21.31 -5.71
N GLN A 294 2.53 20.61 -6.38
CA GLN A 294 2.51 19.15 -6.49
C GLN A 294 3.88 18.60 -6.11
N VAL A 295 3.92 17.60 -5.23
CA VAL A 295 5.15 16.82 -5.06
C VAL A 295 5.31 15.92 -6.27
N VAL A 296 6.47 16.00 -6.90
CA VAL A 296 6.79 15.28 -8.15
C VAL A 296 7.57 14.01 -7.87
N ALA A 297 8.58 14.13 -7.03
CA ALA A 297 9.47 13.03 -6.69
C ALA A 297 10.08 13.25 -5.31
N VAL A 298 10.45 12.15 -4.67
CA VAL A 298 11.24 12.13 -3.45
C VAL A 298 12.33 11.07 -3.57
N THR A 299 13.54 11.41 -3.13
CA THR A 299 14.66 10.50 -2.96
C THR A 299 15.06 10.47 -1.48
N GLU A 300 16.05 9.69 -1.11
CA GLU A 300 16.54 9.67 0.26
C GLU A 300 17.01 11.06 0.75
N LYS A 301 17.50 11.91 -0.17
CA LYS A 301 18.09 13.22 0.14
C LYS A 301 17.27 14.43 -0.30
N LEU A 302 16.48 14.29 -1.36
CA LEU A 302 15.84 15.42 -2.02
C LEU A 302 14.34 15.18 -2.22
N VAL A 303 13.59 16.28 -2.26
CA VAL A 303 12.19 16.29 -2.68
C VAL A 303 11.96 17.39 -3.72
N ALA A 304 11.36 17.03 -4.85
CA ALA A 304 11.01 17.94 -5.92
C ALA A 304 9.53 18.31 -5.86
N VAL A 305 9.25 19.61 -5.93
CA VAL A 305 7.91 20.17 -5.88
C VAL A 305 7.73 21.08 -7.09
N ALA A 306 6.71 20.81 -7.88
CA ALA A 306 6.26 21.69 -8.95
C ALA A 306 5.32 22.74 -8.38
N VAL A 307 5.58 24.02 -8.66
CA VAL A 307 4.84 25.18 -8.14
C VAL A 307 4.40 26.03 -9.33
N PRO A 308 3.09 26.36 -9.47
CA PRO A 308 2.63 27.24 -10.54
C PRO A 308 2.86 28.74 -10.22
N ASN A 309 2.69 29.58 -11.25
CA ASN A 309 2.58 31.04 -11.17
C ASN A 309 3.76 31.80 -10.50
N PRO A 310 4.97 31.79 -11.07
CA PRO A 310 5.36 31.18 -12.34
C PRO A 310 5.64 29.69 -12.17
N SER A 311 5.44 28.91 -13.26
CA SER A 311 5.71 27.46 -13.26
C SER A 311 7.18 27.19 -13.04
N ARG A 312 7.53 26.51 -11.95
CA ARG A 312 8.88 26.17 -11.56
C ARG A 312 8.95 24.85 -10.81
N LEU A 313 10.06 24.19 -10.90
CA LEU A 313 10.40 23.04 -10.09
C LEU A 313 11.35 23.49 -8.98
N VAL A 314 10.94 23.31 -7.73
CA VAL A 314 11.74 23.64 -6.55
C VAL A 314 12.20 22.35 -5.90
N VAL A 315 13.47 22.21 -5.65
CA VAL A 315 14.06 21.05 -4.98
C VAL A 315 14.49 21.45 -3.59
N PHE A 316 14.03 20.65 -2.61
CA PHE A 316 14.38 20.82 -1.20
C PHE A 316 15.19 19.63 -0.70
N ASP A 317 16.05 19.87 0.27
CA ASP A 317 16.66 18.81 1.07
C ASP A 317 15.56 18.12 1.90
N ALA A 318 15.50 16.80 1.81
CA ALA A 318 14.42 16.00 2.39
C ALA A 318 14.48 15.86 3.93
N GLU A 319 15.57 16.31 4.56
CA GLU A 319 15.72 16.29 6.03
C GLU A 319 15.60 17.66 6.67
N SER A 320 16.26 18.65 6.08
CA SER A 320 16.26 20.01 6.63
C SER A 320 15.16 20.92 6.06
N GLY A 321 14.59 20.58 4.89
CA GLY A 321 13.68 21.45 4.16
C GLY A 321 14.36 22.65 3.50
N THR A 322 15.70 22.71 3.48
CA THR A 322 16.43 23.79 2.82
C THR A 322 16.24 23.72 1.32
N GLN A 323 15.90 24.83 0.66
CA GLN A 323 15.84 24.89 -0.79
C GLN A 323 17.23 24.68 -1.39
N VAL A 324 17.35 23.69 -2.27
CA VAL A 324 18.61 23.33 -2.95
C VAL A 324 18.69 23.97 -4.32
N SER A 325 17.60 23.93 -5.08
CA SER A 325 17.54 24.53 -6.42
C SER A 325 16.12 24.96 -6.79
N GLU A 326 16.04 25.85 -7.76
CA GLU A 326 14.80 26.28 -8.40
C GLU A 326 15.05 26.42 -9.90
N THR A 327 14.21 25.79 -10.71
CA THR A 327 14.35 25.78 -12.15
C THR A 327 13.00 26.12 -12.80
N PRO A 328 12.91 27.11 -13.67
CA PRO A 328 11.69 27.35 -14.46
C PRO A 328 11.36 26.12 -15.31
N ILE A 329 10.07 25.80 -15.38
CA ILE A 329 9.56 24.70 -16.21
C ILE A 329 8.40 25.20 -17.08
N ASP A 330 8.27 24.62 -18.27
CA ASP A 330 7.17 24.93 -19.18
C ASP A 330 6.02 23.92 -18.96
N VAL A 331 5.24 24.15 -17.89
CA VAL A 331 4.06 23.36 -17.56
C VAL A 331 2.83 24.24 -17.58
N PRO A 332 1.78 23.91 -18.36
CA PRO A 332 0.56 24.70 -18.42
C PRO A 332 -0.12 24.78 -17.04
N ALA A 333 -0.75 25.92 -16.74
CA ALA A 333 -1.45 26.12 -15.49
C ALA A 333 -2.58 25.08 -15.27
N ALA A 334 -3.19 24.59 -16.35
CA ALA A 334 -4.21 23.56 -16.30
C ALA A 334 -3.71 22.18 -15.78
N ASP A 335 -2.41 21.91 -15.87
CA ASP A 335 -1.81 20.67 -15.40
C ASP A 335 -1.56 20.67 -13.87
N PHE A 336 -1.66 21.84 -13.22
CA PHE A 336 -1.53 21.97 -11.75
C PHE A 336 -2.84 21.74 -11.01
N THR A 337 -3.47 20.61 -11.30
CA THR A 337 -4.62 20.10 -10.54
C THR A 337 -4.17 18.96 -9.65
N ASP A 338 -4.88 18.72 -8.55
CA ASP A 338 -4.57 17.57 -7.71
C ASP A 338 -4.65 16.28 -8.53
N PRO A 339 -3.60 15.46 -8.49
CA PRO A 339 -3.60 14.23 -9.25
C PRO A 339 -4.65 13.25 -8.69
N PRO A 340 -5.27 12.43 -9.53
CA PRO A 340 -6.19 11.40 -9.08
C PRO A 340 -5.59 10.56 -7.95
N ASN A 341 -6.38 10.32 -6.91
CA ASN A 341 -6.00 9.52 -5.75
C ASN A 341 -4.75 10.06 -5.01
N HIS A 342 -4.46 11.35 -5.17
CA HIS A 342 -3.29 12.05 -4.58
C HIS A 342 -1.93 11.55 -5.07
N VAL A 343 -1.85 10.85 -6.19
CA VAL A 343 -0.60 10.28 -6.70
C VAL A 343 -0.19 10.96 -8.01
N THR A 344 0.96 11.63 -7.98
CA THR A 344 1.58 12.14 -9.20
C THR A 344 2.01 10.98 -10.10
N ARG A 345 1.59 11.02 -11.35
CA ARG A 345 1.89 9.95 -12.30
C ARG A 345 3.33 10.03 -12.78
N GLY A 346 4.06 8.96 -12.57
CA GLY A 346 5.47 8.91 -12.93
C GLY A 346 6.03 7.49 -12.86
N PHE A 347 7.25 7.33 -13.33
CA PHE A 347 8.05 6.14 -13.07
C PHE A 347 9.52 6.52 -12.88
N THR A 348 10.27 5.65 -12.22
CA THR A 348 11.67 5.90 -11.90
C THR A 348 12.56 4.80 -12.48
N THR A 349 13.72 5.20 -12.99
CA THR A 349 14.81 4.33 -13.40
C THR A 349 16.04 4.60 -12.55
N LYS A 350 17.14 3.92 -12.81
CA LYS A 350 18.40 4.19 -12.08
C LYS A 350 18.90 5.63 -12.24
N THR A 351 18.64 6.24 -13.38
CA THR A 351 19.21 7.57 -13.74
C THR A 351 18.18 8.67 -13.86
N ASN A 352 16.91 8.34 -14.04
CA ASN A 352 15.86 9.30 -14.35
C ASN A 352 14.60 9.07 -13.52
N VAL A 353 13.91 10.16 -13.20
CA VAL A 353 12.53 10.19 -12.75
C VAL A 353 11.70 10.82 -13.87
N PHE A 354 10.68 10.13 -14.32
CA PHE A 354 9.77 10.60 -15.36
C PHE A 354 8.46 11.04 -14.71
N TRP A 355 8.10 12.29 -14.91
CA TRP A 355 6.90 12.90 -14.37
C TRP A 355 5.94 13.28 -15.49
N PHE A 356 4.71 12.79 -15.44
CA PHE A 356 3.65 13.20 -16.34
C PHE A 356 2.85 14.35 -15.70
N THR A 357 2.86 15.51 -16.34
CA THR A 357 2.21 16.73 -15.84
C THR A 357 0.69 16.72 -16.04
N GLY A 358 0.23 16.01 -17.06
CA GLY A 358 -1.15 16.04 -17.58
C GLY A 358 -1.18 16.16 -19.10
N SER A 359 -0.22 16.86 -19.69
CA SER A 359 -0.06 17.06 -21.13
C SER A 359 1.35 16.78 -21.65
N LYS A 360 2.34 16.75 -20.75
CA LYS A 360 3.77 16.55 -21.05
C LYS A 360 4.37 15.51 -20.13
N THR A 361 5.49 14.92 -20.53
CA THR A 361 6.34 14.09 -19.65
C THR A 361 7.69 14.76 -19.53
N ILE A 362 8.09 15.08 -18.30
CA ILE A 362 9.38 15.69 -17.97
C ILE A 362 10.26 14.60 -17.37
N SER A 363 11.48 14.46 -17.91
CA SER A 363 12.53 13.63 -17.33
C SER A 363 13.38 14.46 -16.40
N LEU A 364 13.56 14.00 -15.17
CA LEU A 364 14.42 14.60 -14.15
C LEU A 364 15.58 13.67 -13.89
N SER A 365 16.72 14.24 -13.49
CA SER A 365 17.84 13.47 -12.94
C SER A 365 17.41 12.78 -11.63
N SER A 366 17.66 11.48 -11.48
CA SER A 366 17.38 10.79 -10.21
C SER A 366 18.29 11.24 -9.06
N GLU A 367 19.45 11.84 -9.37
CA GLU A 367 20.42 12.29 -8.39
C GLU A 367 20.12 13.70 -7.88
N THR A 368 19.77 14.63 -8.78
CA THR A 368 19.59 16.06 -8.47
C THR A 368 18.15 16.55 -8.54
N LEU A 369 17.25 15.75 -9.08
CA LEU A 369 15.84 16.05 -9.38
C LEU A 369 15.65 17.29 -10.27
N THR A 370 16.70 17.69 -11.02
CA THR A 370 16.63 18.78 -12.00
C THR A 370 16.12 18.28 -13.35
N PRO A 371 15.37 19.11 -14.11
CA PRO A 371 14.88 18.75 -15.44
C PRO A 371 16.03 18.47 -16.39
N LEU A 372 15.93 17.38 -17.16
CA LEU A 372 16.86 16.99 -18.23
C LEU A 372 16.29 17.28 -19.61
N TRP A 373 15.07 16.84 -19.85
CA TRP A 373 14.37 17.04 -21.12
C TRP A 373 12.85 16.87 -20.94
N THR A 374 12.08 17.32 -21.93
CA THR A 374 10.63 17.30 -21.95
C THR A 374 10.10 16.67 -23.24
N ALA A 375 9.09 15.84 -23.11
CA ALA A 375 8.30 15.30 -24.23
C ALA A 375 6.90 15.91 -24.22
N ASP A 376 6.51 16.55 -25.31
CA ASP A 376 5.20 17.18 -25.49
C ASP A 376 4.17 16.21 -26.07
N GLY A 377 2.89 16.48 -25.78
CA GLY A 377 1.75 15.75 -26.36
C GLY A 377 1.70 14.28 -25.91
N THR A 378 2.15 14.02 -24.69
CA THR A 378 2.15 12.67 -24.10
C THR A 378 0.80 12.37 -23.45
N LEU A 379 0.49 11.08 -23.29
CA LEU A 379 -0.73 10.57 -22.68
C LEU A 379 -0.48 9.94 -21.29
N GLY A 380 0.76 9.92 -20.82
CA GLY A 380 1.17 9.33 -19.56
C GLY A 380 2.68 9.37 -19.36
N ALA A 381 3.13 8.97 -18.17
CA ALA A 381 4.55 9.01 -17.79
C ALA A 381 5.43 8.07 -18.62
N GLY A 382 4.90 6.92 -19.02
CA GLY A 382 5.64 5.91 -19.77
C GLY A 382 6.10 4.72 -18.93
N THR A 383 7.06 3.97 -19.50
CA THR A 383 7.75 2.83 -18.88
C THR A 383 9.08 2.61 -19.56
N THR A 384 9.81 1.56 -19.21
CA THR A 384 11.06 1.15 -19.91
C THR A 384 10.92 -0.21 -20.55
N LEU A 385 11.54 -0.38 -21.73
CA LEU A 385 11.70 -1.67 -22.40
C LEU A 385 13.05 -1.66 -23.15
N ALA A 386 13.81 -2.75 -23.08
CA ALA A 386 15.13 -2.88 -23.70
C ALA A 386 16.04 -1.65 -23.45
N GLY A 387 16.05 -1.12 -22.23
CA GLY A 387 16.89 0.01 -21.83
C GLY A 387 16.44 1.40 -22.36
N ARG A 388 15.32 1.49 -23.06
CA ARG A 388 14.76 2.74 -23.59
C ARG A 388 13.53 3.19 -22.81
N ALA A 389 13.27 4.50 -22.78
CA ALA A 389 12.01 5.03 -22.27
C ALA A 389 10.95 5.01 -23.37
N LEU A 390 9.80 4.41 -23.06
CA LEU A 390 8.63 4.34 -23.94
C LEU A 390 7.56 5.27 -23.35
N ILE A 391 7.24 6.34 -24.05
CA ILE A 391 6.25 7.33 -23.60
C ILE A 391 5.02 7.27 -24.49
N PRO A 392 3.80 7.11 -23.94
CA PRO A 392 2.59 7.00 -24.74
C PRO A 392 2.25 8.35 -25.37
N VAL A 393 2.08 8.32 -26.68
CA VAL A 393 1.60 9.43 -27.52
C VAL A 393 0.41 8.96 -28.37
N LYS A 394 -0.26 9.87 -29.03
CA LYS A 394 -1.46 9.54 -29.83
C LYS A 394 -1.23 8.40 -30.83
N GLU A 395 -0.09 8.38 -31.52
CA GLU A 395 0.24 7.42 -32.58
C GLU A 395 0.76 6.08 -32.05
N GLY A 396 1.07 5.98 -30.76
CA GLY A 396 1.65 4.78 -30.16
C GLY A 396 2.56 5.08 -28.98
N LEU A 397 3.76 4.49 -28.97
CA LEU A 397 4.79 4.70 -27.96
C LEU A 397 6.01 5.36 -28.62
N ARG A 398 6.31 6.59 -28.22
CA ARG A 398 7.55 7.25 -28.66
C ARG A 398 8.70 6.77 -27.81
N VAL A 399 9.79 6.40 -28.50
CA VAL A 399 10.97 5.81 -27.88
C VAL A 399 12.05 6.87 -27.70
N TYR A 400 12.54 6.99 -26.46
CA TYR A 400 13.57 7.95 -26.10
C TYR A 400 14.83 7.29 -25.54
N GLU A 401 15.96 7.88 -25.85
CA GLU A 401 17.17 7.70 -25.06
C GLU A 401 16.97 8.36 -23.69
N GLN A 402 17.15 7.61 -22.60
CA GLN A 402 16.78 8.10 -21.26
C GLN A 402 17.58 9.35 -20.84
N GLY A 403 18.90 9.34 -21.09
CA GLY A 403 19.78 10.43 -20.63
C GLY A 403 19.64 11.72 -21.44
N THR A 404 19.45 11.62 -22.74
CA THR A 404 19.49 12.77 -23.66
C THR A 404 18.12 13.26 -24.12
N GLY A 405 17.09 12.43 -24.00
CA GLY A 405 15.77 12.71 -24.59
C GLY A 405 15.73 12.62 -26.12
N ALA A 406 16.79 12.11 -26.76
CA ALA A 406 16.81 11.91 -28.18
C ALA A 406 15.74 10.88 -28.60
N VAL A 407 14.92 11.25 -29.57
CA VAL A 407 13.91 10.34 -30.15
C VAL A 407 14.61 9.30 -31.00
N VAL A 408 14.45 8.03 -30.62
CA VAL A 408 15.02 6.87 -31.34
C VAL A 408 14.04 6.33 -32.37
N GLY A 409 12.74 6.44 -32.10
CA GLY A 409 11.70 5.94 -33.02
C GLY A 409 10.31 6.03 -32.38
N THR A 410 9.36 5.39 -33.08
CA THR A 410 7.98 5.27 -32.55
C THR A 410 7.49 3.85 -32.84
N ILE A 411 7.00 3.18 -31.80
CA ILE A 411 6.31 1.89 -31.89
C ILE A 411 4.83 2.17 -32.12
N ARG A 412 4.26 1.70 -33.20
CA ARG A 412 2.84 1.91 -33.49
C ARG A 412 1.96 1.08 -32.60
N VAL A 413 0.91 1.69 -32.03
CA VAL A 413 -0.11 1.03 -31.22
C VAL A 413 -1.49 1.50 -31.64
N ASN A 414 -2.35 0.57 -32.03
CA ASN A 414 -3.75 0.87 -32.30
C ASN A 414 -4.55 0.83 -30.97
N ARG A 415 -5.03 1.97 -30.50
CA ARG A 415 -5.83 2.07 -29.28
C ARG A 415 -7.34 2.05 -29.51
N ALA A 416 -7.79 1.71 -30.71
CA ALA A 416 -9.22 1.60 -31.05
C ALA A 416 -10.05 2.82 -30.61
N GLY A 417 -9.52 4.03 -30.83
CA GLY A 417 -10.21 5.29 -30.51
C GLY A 417 -10.06 5.78 -29.06
N HIS A 418 -9.33 5.10 -28.20
CA HIS A 418 -9.03 5.62 -26.85
C HIS A 418 -8.18 6.89 -26.93
N THR A 419 -8.65 7.98 -26.31
CA THR A 419 -7.99 9.30 -26.34
C THR A 419 -7.59 9.79 -24.94
N GLY A 420 -7.98 9.06 -23.89
CA GLY A 420 -7.68 9.40 -22.51
C GLY A 420 -6.22 9.11 -22.10
N PRO A 421 -5.87 9.40 -20.85
CA PRO A 421 -4.57 9.04 -20.30
C PRO A 421 -4.32 7.53 -20.38
N VAL A 422 -3.03 7.17 -20.56
CA VAL A 422 -2.57 5.78 -20.63
C VAL A 422 -1.45 5.59 -19.62
N GLN A 423 -1.63 4.65 -18.69
CA GLN A 423 -0.57 4.24 -17.78
C GLN A 423 0.09 2.98 -18.31
N LEU A 424 1.41 2.92 -18.25
CA LEU A 424 2.21 1.83 -18.78
C LEU A 424 2.93 1.04 -17.68
N ALA A 425 3.10 -0.25 -17.93
CA ALA A 425 4.09 -1.10 -17.28
C ALA A 425 4.59 -2.16 -18.28
N THR A 426 5.64 -2.87 -17.92
CA THR A 426 6.18 -3.98 -18.71
C THR A 426 6.21 -5.27 -17.90
N ALA A 427 5.92 -6.39 -18.57
CA ALA A 427 6.06 -7.72 -18.03
C ALA A 427 6.77 -8.61 -19.07
N GLY A 428 8.11 -8.68 -18.98
CA GLY A 428 8.93 -9.29 -20.03
C GLY A 428 8.72 -8.62 -21.39
N PRO A 429 8.32 -9.35 -22.44
CA PRO A 429 8.09 -8.81 -23.77
C PRO A 429 6.73 -8.10 -23.93
N VAL A 430 5.89 -8.11 -22.89
CA VAL A 430 4.55 -7.53 -22.94
C VAL A 430 4.59 -6.11 -22.39
N VAL A 431 4.04 -5.17 -23.17
CA VAL A 431 3.72 -3.81 -22.72
C VAL A 431 2.26 -3.78 -22.31
N LEU A 432 2.00 -3.36 -21.11
CA LEU A 432 0.66 -3.23 -20.53
C LEU A 432 0.21 -1.77 -20.57
N GLU A 433 -0.98 -1.53 -21.09
CA GLU A 433 -1.64 -0.22 -21.07
C GLU A 433 -2.91 -0.26 -20.22
N GLN A 434 -2.96 0.52 -19.16
CA GLN A 434 -4.21 0.81 -18.46
C GLN A 434 -4.92 1.96 -19.17
N ARG A 435 -6.07 1.67 -19.75
CA ARG A 435 -6.93 2.59 -20.52
C ARG A 435 -8.27 2.74 -19.79
N GLY A 436 -8.35 3.66 -18.82
CA GLY A 436 -9.48 3.73 -17.90
C GLY A 436 -9.61 2.42 -17.10
N GLU A 437 -10.79 1.79 -17.15
CA GLU A 437 -11.06 0.53 -16.44
C GLU A 437 -10.61 -0.73 -17.20
N THR A 438 -9.91 -0.58 -18.31
CA THR A 438 -9.46 -1.72 -19.13
C THR A 438 -7.95 -1.81 -19.13
N LEU A 439 -7.41 -2.97 -18.78
CA LEU A 439 -6.03 -3.33 -18.96
C LEU A 439 -5.88 -4.04 -20.32
N VAL A 440 -4.94 -3.57 -21.12
CA VAL A 440 -4.63 -4.11 -22.46
C VAL A 440 -3.18 -4.54 -22.51
N ALA A 441 -2.93 -5.76 -22.94
CA ALA A 441 -1.59 -6.30 -23.15
C ALA A 441 -1.23 -6.25 -24.63
N LEU A 442 -0.04 -5.76 -24.90
CA LEU A 442 0.50 -5.53 -26.24
C LEU A 442 1.81 -6.30 -26.41
N ARG A 443 1.97 -6.94 -27.55
CA ARG A 443 3.21 -7.63 -27.92
C ARG A 443 3.45 -7.63 -29.43
#